data_0f519e99677c3486454c512adafcb94a
#
_entry.id   0f519e99677c3486454c512adafcb94a
#
_cell.length_a   1.000
_cell.length_b   1.000
_cell.length_c   1.000
_cell.angle_alpha   90.00
_cell.angle_beta   90.00
_cell.angle_gamma   90.00
#
_symmetry.space_group_name_H-M   'P 1'
#
loop_
_entity.id
_entity.type
_entity.pdbx_description
1 polymer ?
#
loop_
_entity_poly.entity_id
_entity_poly.type
_entity_poly.pdbx_seq_one_letter_code
_entity_poly.pdbx_strand_id
1 'polypeptide(L)'
;MKIAIEAQRIFRANKHGMDFVALESIRELQKIDHENEYFIFVTPGEDRCLKESENVHIIELKCPTYPLWEQVALPRAVKKIRPDLLHCTSNTAPLQCPVPLILTLHDIIYLEKRHSSSFTWYQEMGWFYRRMVVPRVLANCEKIITVSQFERERILDVLHLPEEQLVAVYNGFNSHFHVQPKAPEITRKYIDANNYLFFLGNTDPKKNTPRVLKAYSDYLKQSTQKLPLLIADLKGDVIDQILEEENIREIKSYIHAPGYIANTDLAALYCGAFAFLYPSLRESFGIPMLEAMACGTPIIAGNTSAMPEIAGEGALLADPFNPNDITKKILQLENDQTLYQQQVEYGIQRSQLFSWRNTAESLLKIYKEFAK
;
A
#
# COMPACT_ATOMS: atom_id res chain seq x y z
N MET A 1 1.52 26.13 -14.81
CA MET A 1 0.28 26.08 -14.00
C MET A 1 0.61 26.17 -12.52
N LYS A 2 -0.34 26.65 -11.71
CA LYS A 2 -0.30 26.55 -10.25
C LYS A 2 -1.12 25.35 -9.80
N ILE A 3 -0.49 24.37 -9.17
CA ILE A 3 -1.12 23.13 -8.76
C ILE A 3 -1.11 23.06 -7.23
N ALA A 4 -2.29 22.96 -6.63
CA ALA A 4 -2.44 22.71 -5.20
C ALA A 4 -2.55 21.21 -4.95
N ILE A 5 -1.81 20.68 -3.96
CA ILE A 5 -1.89 19.28 -3.56
C ILE A 5 -2.18 19.22 -2.06
N GLU A 6 -3.27 18.54 -1.70
CA GLU A 6 -3.55 18.16 -0.33
C GLU A 6 -2.65 16.96 0.04
N ALA A 7 -1.81 17.13 1.03
CA ALA A 7 -0.92 16.11 1.56
C ALA A 7 -0.85 16.23 3.09
N GLN A 8 -2.01 16.37 3.73
CA GLN A 8 -2.16 16.73 5.14
C GLN A 8 -1.29 15.90 6.09
N ARG A 9 -1.07 14.62 5.77
CA ARG A 9 -0.53 13.63 6.71
C ARG A 9 0.95 13.32 6.50
N ILE A 10 1.60 13.84 5.49
CA ILE A 10 2.98 13.43 5.14
C ILE A 10 4.01 13.76 6.21
N PHE A 11 3.76 14.72 7.09
CA PHE A 11 4.68 15.07 8.19
C PHE A 11 4.44 14.32 9.50
N ARG A 12 3.58 13.29 9.49
CA ARG A 12 3.43 12.39 10.65
C ARG A 12 4.67 11.52 10.83
N ALA A 13 5.01 11.23 12.09
CA ALA A 13 6.06 10.26 12.41
C ALA A 13 5.68 8.85 11.87
N ASN A 14 4.44 8.41 12.12
CA ASN A 14 3.92 7.12 11.65
C ASN A 14 3.03 7.33 10.42
N LYS A 15 3.58 7.12 9.24
CA LYS A 15 2.87 7.20 7.96
C LYS A 15 2.19 5.88 7.61
N HIS A 16 1.05 5.98 6.96
CA HIS A 16 0.32 4.85 6.35
C HIS A 16 0.54 4.82 4.83
N GLY A 17 0.08 3.77 4.15
CA GLY A 17 0.28 3.58 2.72
C GLY A 17 -0.11 4.79 1.87
N MET A 18 -1.30 5.39 2.11
CA MET A 18 -1.75 6.59 1.38
C MET A 18 -0.83 7.81 1.59
N ASP A 19 -0.27 7.96 2.80
CA ASP A 19 0.64 9.08 3.12
C ASP A 19 1.95 8.93 2.33
N PHE A 20 2.44 7.68 2.17
CA PHE A 20 3.60 7.38 1.33
C PHE A 20 3.31 7.59 -0.16
N VAL A 21 2.14 7.20 -0.65
CA VAL A 21 1.75 7.45 -2.05
C VAL A 21 1.76 8.94 -2.35
N ALA A 22 1.16 9.77 -1.49
CA ALA A 22 1.18 11.21 -1.64
C ALA A 22 2.61 11.78 -1.63
N LEU A 23 3.41 11.38 -0.62
CA LEU A 23 4.78 11.87 -0.44
C LEU A 23 5.67 11.53 -1.63
N GLU A 24 5.70 10.27 -2.06
CA GLU A 24 6.60 9.83 -3.13
C GLU A 24 6.15 10.39 -4.50
N SER A 25 4.84 10.51 -4.74
CA SER A 25 4.33 11.19 -5.93
C SER A 25 4.78 12.66 -5.98
N ILE A 26 4.70 13.39 -4.86
CA ILE A 26 5.15 14.77 -4.79
C ILE A 26 6.67 14.87 -4.98
N ARG A 27 7.45 13.97 -4.38
CA ARG A 27 8.91 13.94 -4.54
C ARG A 27 9.33 13.73 -6.00
N GLU A 28 8.64 12.85 -6.70
CA GLU A 28 8.93 12.62 -8.12
C GLU A 28 8.46 13.78 -8.98
N LEU A 29 7.29 14.37 -8.73
CA LEU A 29 6.87 15.60 -9.40
C LEU A 29 7.91 16.72 -9.22
N GLN A 30 8.44 16.89 -8.00
CA GLN A 30 9.50 17.86 -7.72
C GLN A 30 10.79 17.63 -8.54
N LYS A 31 11.09 16.35 -8.86
CA LYS A 31 12.29 16.00 -9.65
C LYS A 31 12.11 16.14 -11.16
N ILE A 32 10.90 15.86 -11.68
CA ILE A 32 10.70 15.73 -13.13
C ILE A 32 10.00 16.92 -13.77
N ASP A 33 9.30 17.74 -12.97
CA ASP A 33 8.54 18.88 -13.48
C ASP A 33 9.10 20.20 -12.97
N HIS A 34 9.55 21.04 -13.87
CA HIS A 34 10.08 22.38 -13.60
C HIS A 34 9.24 23.48 -14.27
N GLU A 35 8.14 23.12 -14.92
CA GLU A 35 7.25 24.06 -15.62
C GLU A 35 6.09 24.52 -14.74
N ASN A 36 5.63 23.66 -13.81
CA ASN A 36 4.52 23.94 -12.91
C ASN A 36 4.99 24.35 -11.52
N GLU A 37 4.18 25.16 -10.85
CA GLU A 37 4.38 25.62 -9.48
C GLU A 37 3.43 24.85 -8.55
N TYR A 38 3.96 24.21 -7.51
CA TYR A 38 3.25 23.33 -6.62
C TYR A 38 3.07 23.94 -5.23
N PHE A 39 1.86 23.92 -4.70
CA PHE A 39 1.50 24.35 -3.35
C PHE A 39 1.03 23.15 -2.54
N ILE A 40 1.88 22.66 -1.64
CA ILE A 40 1.63 21.44 -0.88
C ILE A 40 1.06 21.80 0.47
N PHE A 41 -0.20 21.45 0.70
CA PHE A 41 -0.90 21.72 1.95
C PHE A 41 -0.72 20.58 2.94
N VAL A 42 -0.13 20.87 4.08
CA VAL A 42 0.19 19.89 5.12
C VAL A 42 -0.29 20.36 6.51
N THR A 43 -0.46 19.43 7.42
CA THR A 43 -0.50 19.73 8.86
C THR A 43 0.92 19.73 9.42
N PRO A 44 1.29 20.67 10.30
CA PRO A 44 2.58 20.63 10.98
C PRO A 44 2.84 19.28 11.66
N GLY A 45 4.03 18.74 11.53
CA GLY A 45 4.43 17.46 12.11
C GLY A 45 5.93 17.38 12.36
N GLU A 46 6.37 16.30 13.00
CA GLU A 46 7.76 16.11 13.41
C GLU A 46 8.67 15.67 12.26
N ASP A 47 8.13 14.88 11.32
CA ASP A 47 8.89 14.34 10.21
C ASP A 47 8.86 15.29 9.00
N ARG A 48 9.91 16.09 8.86
CA ARG A 48 10.11 17.03 7.74
C ARG A 48 10.63 16.33 6.48
N CYS A 49 9.95 15.31 6.03
CA CYS A 49 10.35 14.42 4.94
C CYS A 49 10.30 15.04 3.53
N LEU A 50 9.62 16.16 3.34
CA LEU A 50 9.59 16.93 2.10
C LEU A 50 10.24 18.31 2.34
N LYS A 51 11.04 18.76 1.38
CA LYS A 51 11.68 20.08 1.40
C LYS A 51 11.14 20.93 0.26
N GLU A 52 11.07 22.24 0.49
CA GLU A 52 10.76 23.21 -0.56
C GLU A 52 11.85 23.23 -1.65
N SER A 53 11.44 23.62 -2.84
CA SER A 53 12.33 23.89 -3.97
C SER A 53 11.83 25.16 -4.68
N GLU A 54 12.48 25.53 -5.77
CA GLU A 54 12.13 26.71 -6.57
C GLU A 54 10.64 26.71 -6.99
N ASN A 55 10.11 25.51 -7.32
CA ASN A 55 8.74 25.33 -7.79
C ASN A 55 7.82 24.56 -6.82
N VAL A 56 8.28 24.20 -5.63
CA VAL A 56 7.49 23.48 -4.61
C VAL A 56 7.47 24.26 -3.30
N HIS A 57 6.30 24.74 -2.91
CA HIS A 57 6.03 25.52 -1.70
C HIS A 57 5.22 24.74 -0.70
N ILE A 58 5.65 24.65 0.55
CA ILE A 58 4.98 23.92 1.62
C ILE A 58 4.15 24.91 2.43
N ILE A 59 2.83 24.63 2.54
CA ILE A 59 1.89 25.46 3.27
C ILE A 59 1.33 24.69 4.46
N GLU A 60 1.76 25.07 5.64
CA GLU A 60 1.29 24.47 6.86
C GLU A 60 -0.02 25.10 7.34
N LEU A 61 -1.05 24.27 7.44
CA LEU A 61 -2.35 24.67 7.98
C LEU A 61 -2.57 24.04 9.36
N LYS A 62 -2.61 24.88 10.40
CA LYS A 62 -2.93 24.46 11.77
C LYS A 62 -4.46 24.44 11.94
N CYS A 63 -5.00 23.30 12.34
CA CYS A 63 -6.42 23.17 12.64
C CYS A 63 -6.64 22.08 13.69
N PRO A 64 -7.60 22.23 14.62
CA PRO A 64 -7.78 21.29 15.74
C PRO A 64 -8.32 19.93 15.32
N THR A 65 -9.04 19.85 14.21
CA THR A 65 -9.64 18.59 13.73
C THR A 65 -9.50 18.44 12.22
N TYR A 66 -9.48 17.18 11.76
CA TYR A 66 -9.43 16.88 10.32
C TYR A 66 -10.59 17.48 9.52
N PRO A 67 -11.85 17.34 9.93
CA PRO A 67 -12.96 17.95 9.19
C PRO A 67 -12.85 19.47 9.04
N LEU A 68 -12.44 20.20 10.09
CA LEU A 68 -12.25 21.64 10.01
C LEU A 68 -11.05 22.01 9.12
N TRP A 69 -10.00 21.20 9.16
CA TRP A 69 -8.83 21.37 8.29
C TRP A 69 -9.24 21.25 6.81
N GLU A 70 -9.94 20.17 6.46
CA GLU A 70 -10.35 19.86 5.09
C GLU A 70 -11.47 20.78 4.59
N GLN A 71 -12.51 21.00 5.41
CA GLN A 71 -13.70 21.72 4.94
C GLN A 71 -13.61 23.24 5.07
N VAL A 72 -12.68 23.76 5.88
CA VAL A 72 -12.59 25.20 6.16
C VAL A 72 -11.21 25.77 5.85
N ALA A 73 -10.14 25.21 6.46
CA ALA A 73 -8.81 25.79 6.34
C ALA A 73 -8.27 25.63 4.91
N LEU A 74 -8.37 24.43 4.33
CA LEU A 74 -7.89 24.12 2.98
C LEU A 74 -8.60 24.98 1.92
N PRO A 75 -9.94 25.05 1.82
CA PRO A 75 -10.60 25.88 0.80
C PRO A 75 -10.26 27.37 0.93
N ARG A 76 -10.10 27.88 2.16
CA ARG A 76 -9.70 29.28 2.38
C ARG A 76 -8.28 29.56 1.87
N ALA A 77 -7.35 28.64 2.11
CA ALA A 77 -5.98 28.75 1.63
C ALA A 77 -5.91 28.62 0.10
N VAL A 78 -6.65 27.70 -0.49
CA VAL A 78 -6.78 27.54 -1.95
C VAL A 78 -7.36 28.81 -2.59
N LYS A 79 -8.42 29.38 -2.00
CA LYS A 79 -9.00 30.67 -2.48
C LYS A 79 -7.99 31.83 -2.46
N LYS A 80 -7.08 31.85 -1.48
CA LYS A 80 -6.06 32.89 -1.36
C LYS A 80 -4.98 32.74 -2.43
N ILE A 81 -4.52 31.49 -2.69
CA ILE A 81 -3.43 31.20 -3.65
C ILE A 81 -3.93 31.25 -5.09
N ARG A 82 -5.20 30.85 -5.31
CA ARG A 82 -5.85 30.77 -6.63
C ARG A 82 -5.05 29.85 -7.59
N PRO A 83 -4.84 28.57 -7.21
CA PRO A 83 -4.24 27.62 -8.14
C PRO A 83 -5.20 27.29 -9.29
N ASP A 84 -4.68 26.70 -10.34
CA ASP A 84 -5.48 26.26 -11.49
C ASP A 84 -6.31 25.01 -11.16
N LEU A 85 -5.83 24.17 -10.22
CA LEU A 85 -6.53 22.98 -9.70
C LEU A 85 -6.13 22.67 -8.26
N LEU A 86 -6.95 21.87 -7.57
CA LEU A 86 -6.65 21.21 -6.30
C LEU A 86 -6.70 19.69 -6.49
N HIS A 87 -5.62 18.99 -6.15
CA HIS A 87 -5.58 17.54 -6.06
C HIS A 87 -5.58 17.09 -4.59
N CYS A 88 -6.65 16.39 -4.16
CA CYS A 88 -6.74 15.78 -2.84
C CYS A 88 -6.33 14.31 -2.90
N THR A 89 -5.38 13.89 -2.05
CA THR A 89 -4.68 12.59 -2.17
C THR A 89 -5.16 11.52 -1.19
N SER A 90 -6.16 11.79 -0.35
CA SER A 90 -6.46 10.96 0.83
C SER A 90 -7.93 10.51 0.95
N ASN A 91 -8.54 10.05 -0.15
CA ASN A 91 -9.92 9.54 -0.23
C ASN A 91 -11.03 10.56 0.06
N THR A 92 -10.74 11.75 0.55
CA THR A 92 -11.70 12.80 0.87
C THR A 92 -11.24 14.16 0.35
N ALA A 93 -12.14 15.10 0.22
CA ALA A 93 -11.84 16.46 -0.23
C ALA A 93 -12.89 17.46 0.30
N PRO A 94 -12.65 18.78 0.16
CA PRO A 94 -13.64 19.78 0.50
C PRO A 94 -14.93 19.63 -0.31
N LEU A 95 -16.07 19.71 0.35
CA LEU A 95 -17.41 19.74 -0.30
C LEU A 95 -17.59 20.96 -1.21
N GLN A 96 -16.91 22.05 -0.88
CA GLN A 96 -16.88 23.28 -1.68
C GLN A 96 -15.44 23.62 -2.04
N CYS A 97 -15.06 23.36 -3.27
CA CYS A 97 -13.75 23.69 -3.80
C CYS A 97 -13.85 24.92 -4.72
N PRO A 98 -13.02 25.96 -4.55
CA PRO A 98 -13.08 27.17 -5.38
C PRO A 98 -12.41 27.02 -6.76
N VAL A 99 -11.80 25.87 -7.03
CA VAL A 99 -11.06 25.54 -8.27
C VAL A 99 -11.42 24.12 -8.71
N PRO A 100 -11.10 23.70 -9.95
CA PRO A 100 -11.24 22.32 -10.40
C PRO A 100 -10.63 21.33 -9.40
N LEU A 101 -11.36 20.27 -9.07
CA LEU A 101 -11.00 19.30 -8.04
C LEU A 101 -10.67 17.95 -8.66
N ILE A 102 -9.48 17.45 -8.32
CA ILE A 102 -9.05 16.07 -8.58
C ILE A 102 -8.99 15.34 -7.23
N LEU A 103 -9.50 14.11 -7.18
CA LEU A 103 -9.48 13.28 -5.99
C LEU A 103 -8.77 11.95 -6.26
N THR A 104 -7.77 11.59 -5.47
CA THR A 104 -7.30 10.20 -5.39
C THR A 104 -8.18 9.43 -4.41
N LEU A 105 -8.96 8.50 -4.95
CA LEU A 105 -9.79 7.55 -4.22
C LEU A 105 -9.11 6.17 -4.27
N HIS A 106 -8.34 5.85 -3.24
CA HIS A 106 -7.53 4.63 -3.19
C HIS A 106 -8.37 3.36 -3.16
N ASP A 107 -9.51 3.41 -2.49
CA ASP A 107 -10.45 2.30 -2.35
C ASP A 107 -11.82 2.80 -1.88
N ILE A 108 -12.80 1.88 -1.92
CA ILE A 108 -14.15 2.09 -1.38
C ILE A 108 -14.49 1.10 -0.25
N ILE A 109 -13.47 0.57 0.45
CA ILE A 109 -13.64 -0.38 1.55
C ILE A 109 -14.60 0.16 2.63
N TYR A 110 -14.64 1.48 2.84
CA TYR A 110 -15.57 2.11 3.78
C TYR A 110 -17.07 1.92 3.42
N LEU A 111 -17.38 1.51 2.19
CA LEU A 111 -18.74 1.14 1.76
C LEU A 111 -19.06 -0.34 1.96
N GLU A 112 -18.03 -1.18 2.14
CA GLU A 112 -18.19 -2.61 2.32
C GLU A 112 -18.75 -2.96 3.72
N LYS A 113 -19.33 -4.17 3.85
CA LYS A 113 -19.79 -4.66 5.15
C LYS A 113 -18.60 -4.86 6.09
N ARG A 114 -18.70 -4.33 7.30
CA ARG A 114 -17.68 -4.52 8.32
C ARG A 114 -17.74 -5.95 8.87
N HIS A 115 -16.59 -6.60 8.98
CA HIS A 115 -16.45 -7.95 9.54
C HIS A 115 -15.87 -7.97 10.97
N SER A 116 -15.52 -6.80 11.55
CA SER A 116 -14.96 -6.70 12.89
C SER A 116 -15.87 -5.88 13.82
N SER A 117 -15.95 -6.28 15.08
CA SER A 117 -16.76 -5.64 16.12
C SER A 117 -15.99 -4.68 17.03
N SER A 118 -14.67 -4.58 16.91
CA SER A 118 -13.83 -3.75 17.78
C SER A 118 -13.23 -2.55 17.06
N PHE A 119 -14.00 -1.47 16.95
CA PHE A 119 -13.49 -0.19 16.45
C PHE A 119 -13.38 0.81 17.60
N THR A 120 -12.34 1.66 17.55
CA THR A 120 -12.27 2.83 18.41
C THR A 120 -13.30 3.88 17.94
N TRP A 121 -13.83 4.67 18.87
CA TRP A 121 -14.75 5.76 18.55
C TRP A 121 -14.22 6.70 17.44
N TYR A 122 -12.92 6.95 17.42
CA TYR A 122 -12.25 7.75 16.39
C TYR A 122 -12.32 7.11 15.00
N GLN A 123 -12.16 5.78 14.92
CA GLN A 123 -12.30 5.05 13.66
C GLN A 123 -13.73 5.06 13.13
N GLU A 124 -14.72 4.99 14.03
CA GLU A 124 -16.13 5.09 13.68
C GLU A 124 -16.51 6.47 13.14
N MET A 125 -16.04 7.53 13.79
CA MET A 125 -16.23 8.89 13.29
C MET A 125 -15.60 9.10 11.92
N GLY A 126 -14.38 8.61 11.70
CA GLY A 126 -13.71 8.68 10.41
C GLY A 126 -14.43 7.90 9.31
N TRP A 127 -15.02 6.74 9.66
CA TRP A 127 -15.83 5.96 8.74
C TRP A 127 -17.13 6.69 8.37
N PHE A 128 -17.84 7.22 9.35
CA PHE A 128 -19.07 8.00 9.12
C PHE A 128 -18.80 9.25 8.29
N TYR A 129 -17.71 9.96 8.59
CA TYR A 129 -17.29 11.14 7.83
C TYR A 129 -17.08 10.80 6.36
N ARG A 130 -16.33 9.72 6.04
CA ARG A 130 -16.13 9.29 4.65
C ARG A 130 -17.42 8.93 3.94
N ARG A 131 -18.32 8.21 4.59
CA ARG A 131 -19.63 7.85 4.01
C ARG A 131 -20.50 9.05 3.70
N MET A 132 -20.37 10.13 4.48
CA MET A 132 -21.11 11.39 4.24
C MET A 132 -20.46 12.25 3.16
N VAL A 133 -19.14 12.39 3.21
CA VAL A 133 -18.39 13.37 2.41
C VAL A 133 -18.11 12.82 1.02
N VAL A 134 -17.60 11.60 0.91
CA VAL A 134 -17.09 11.07 -0.37
C VAL A 134 -18.15 11.06 -1.47
N PRO A 135 -19.38 10.55 -1.30
CA PRO A 135 -20.36 10.55 -2.39
C PRO A 135 -20.69 11.95 -2.90
N ARG A 136 -20.67 12.95 -2.01
CA ARG A 136 -20.95 14.36 -2.37
C ARG A 136 -19.77 15.01 -3.08
N VAL A 137 -18.56 14.68 -2.67
CA VAL A 137 -17.32 15.18 -3.29
C VAL A 137 -17.16 14.62 -4.69
N LEU A 138 -17.41 13.31 -4.89
CA LEU A 138 -17.29 12.67 -6.20
C LEU A 138 -18.13 13.33 -7.28
N ALA A 139 -19.35 13.81 -6.93
CA ALA A 139 -20.21 14.55 -7.85
C ALA A 139 -19.62 15.92 -8.29
N ASN A 140 -18.65 16.44 -7.55
CA ASN A 140 -18.01 17.73 -7.80
C ASN A 140 -16.56 17.59 -8.32
N CYS A 141 -16.05 16.37 -8.45
CA CYS A 141 -14.72 16.11 -8.99
C CYS A 141 -14.74 16.20 -10.51
N GLU A 142 -13.80 16.92 -11.07
CA GLU A 142 -13.54 16.91 -12.52
C GLU A 142 -12.85 15.60 -12.95
N LYS A 143 -11.98 15.06 -12.10
CA LYS A 143 -11.30 13.79 -12.31
C LYS A 143 -11.13 13.04 -10.99
N ILE A 144 -11.27 11.72 -11.05
CA ILE A 144 -11.04 10.82 -9.93
C ILE A 144 -9.90 9.88 -10.34
N ILE A 145 -8.91 9.72 -9.47
CA ILE A 145 -7.78 8.82 -9.66
C ILE A 145 -7.94 7.66 -8.69
N THR A 146 -7.69 6.45 -9.15
CA THR A 146 -7.57 5.27 -8.29
C THR A 146 -6.26 4.53 -8.58
N VAL A 147 -5.94 3.49 -7.81
CA VAL A 147 -4.58 2.92 -7.79
C VAL A 147 -4.42 1.64 -8.62
N SER A 148 -5.53 1.06 -9.13
CA SER A 148 -5.52 -0.15 -9.96
C SER A 148 -6.74 -0.20 -10.88
N GLN A 149 -6.70 -1.03 -11.92
CA GLN A 149 -7.88 -1.28 -12.76
C GLN A 149 -8.96 -2.03 -11.99
N PHE A 150 -8.55 -2.95 -11.11
CA PHE A 150 -9.48 -3.63 -10.21
C PHE A 150 -10.30 -2.63 -9.37
N GLU A 151 -9.64 -1.65 -8.74
CA GLU A 151 -10.37 -0.61 -7.98
C GLU A 151 -11.20 0.28 -8.91
N ARG A 152 -10.69 0.58 -10.10
CA ARG A 152 -11.44 1.37 -11.10
C ARG A 152 -12.77 0.68 -11.45
N GLU A 153 -12.74 -0.57 -11.84
CA GLU A 153 -13.94 -1.34 -12.17
C GLU A 153 -14.91 -1.39 -10.97
N ARG A 154 -14.37 -1.70 -9.79
CA ARG A 154 -15.16 -1.76 -8.57
C ARG A 154 -15.82 -0.42 -8.19
N ILE A 155 -15.10 0.68 -8.35
CA ILE A 155 -15.62 2.04 -8.08
C ILE A 155 -16.73 2.37 -9.08
N LEU A 156 -16.54 2.07 -10.36
CA LEU A 156 -17.56 2.28 -11.39
C LEU A 156 -18.83 1.48 -11.09
N ASP A 157 -18.69 0.20 -10.75
CA ASP A 157 -19.81 -0.69 -10.46
C ASP A 157 -20.62 -0.25 -9.23
N VAL A 158 -19.94 0.19 -8.17
CA VAL A 158 -20.60 0.54 -6.89
C VAL A 158 -21.13 1.95 -6.88
N LEU A 159 -20.44 2.90 -7.50
CA LEU A 159 -20.76 4.33 -7.43
C LEU A 159 -21.40 4.87 -8.71
N HIS A 160 -21.45 4.06 -9.77
CA HIS A 160 -22.08 4.41 -11.07
C HIS A 160 -21.57 5.73 -11.65
N LEU A 161 -20.23 5.96 -11.56
CA LEU A 161 -19.58 7.15 -12.09
C LEU A 161 -19.41 7.06 -13.61
N PRO A 162 -19.32 8.21 -14.32
CA PRO A 162 -18.90 8.22 -15.72
C PRO A 162 -17.49 7.65 -15.88
N GLU A 163 -17.28 6.77 -16.87
CA GLU A 163 -15.98 6.13 -17.09
C GLU A 163 -14.85 7.12 -17.36
N GLU A 164 -15.14 8.20 -18.09
CA GLU A 164 -14.20 9.27 -18.42
C GLU A 164 -13.75 10.09 -17.21
N GLN A 165 -14.51 10.06 -16.11
CA GLN A 165 -14.17 10.76 -14.87
C GLN A 165 -13.15 9.98 -14.04
N LEU A 166 -13.06 8.65 -14.19
CA LEU A 166 -12.24 7.78 -13.34
C LEU A 166 -11.09 7.15 -14.12
N VAL A 167 -9.88 7.36 -13.63
CA VAL A 167 -8.64 6.82 -14.21
C VAL A 167 -7.83 6.06 -13.17
N ALA A 168 -7.22 4.95 -13.58
CA ALA A 168 -6.25 4.23 -12.75
C ALA A 168 -4.83 4.77 -12.99
N VAL A 169 -4.15 5.12 -11.91
CA VAL A 169 -2.74 5.51 -11.89
C VAL A 169 -2.02 4.60 -10.91
N TYR A 170 -1.16 3.74 -11.42
CA TYR A 170 -0.42 2.78 -10.60
C TYR A 170 0.59 3.46 -9.69
N ASN A 171 0.73 2.94 -8.49
CA ASN A 171 1.75 3.35 -7.55
C ASN A 171 3.12 2.79 -7.94
N GLY A 172 4.18 3.46 -7.50
CA GLY A 172 5.53 2.92 -7.47
C GLY A 172 5.87 2.24 -6.15
N PHE A 173 7.13 1.88 -6.02
CA PHE A 173 7.76 1.46 -4.77
C PHE A 173 9.12 2.15 -4.61
N ASN A 174 9.72 2.09 -3.43
CA ASN A 174 10.96 2.81 -3.17
C ASN A 174 12.16 2.11 -3.82
N SER A 175 13.03 2.87 -4.48
CA SER A 175 14.19 2.37 -5.24
C SER A 175 15.26 1.67 -4.40
N HIS A 176 15.22 1.76 -3.05
CA HIS A 176 16.12 1.00 -2.21
C HIS A 176 15.78 -0.52 -2.18
N PHE A 177 14.57 -0.90 -2.61
CA PHE A 177 14.21 -2.29 -2.86
C PHE A 177 14.74 -2.71 -4.24
N HIS A 178 15.79 -3.48 -4.25
CA HIS A 178 16.41 -4.08 -5.43
C HIS A 178 17.23 -5.31 -5.02
N VAL A 179 17.58 -6.14 -5.98
CA VAL A 179 18.46 -7.29 -5.72
C VAL A 179 19.79 -6.79 -5.18
N GLN A 180 20.13 -7.23 -3.97
CA GLN A 180 21.39 -6.90 -3.30
C GLN A 180 21.98 -8.14 -2.63
N PRO A 181 23.30 -8.16 -2.32
CA PRO A 181 23.89 -9.25 -1.58
C PRO A 181 23.13 -9.51 -0.27
N LYS A 182 22.99 -10.79 0.09
CA LYS A 182 22.41 -11.14 1.41
C LYS A 182 23.19 -10.44 2.51
N ALA A 183 22.50 -9.81 3.43
CA ALA A 183 23.05 -9.08 4.56
C ALA A 183 22.74 -9.84 5.87
N PRO A 184 23.50 -10.92 6.17
CA PRO A 184 23.22 -11.76 7.34
C PRO A 184 23.34 -10.99 8.66
N GLU A 185 24.12 -9.92 8.72
CA GLU A 185 24.21 -9.04 9.88
C GLU A 185 22.90 -8.28 10.16
N ILE A 186 22.10 -8.02 9.13
CA ILE A 186 20.77 -7.41 9.26
C ILE A 186 19.73 -8.50 9.55
N THR A 187 19.73 -9.58 8.77
CA THR A 187 18.70 -10.63 8.91
C THR A 187 18.76 -11.32 10.26
N ARG A 188 19.98 -11.53 10.82
CA ARG A 188 20.18 -12.15 12.16
C ARG A 188 19.62 -11.33 13.32
N LYS A 189 19.33 -10.05 13.15
CA LYS A 189 18.60 -9.27 14.15
C LYS A 189 17.18 -9.80 14.37
N TYR A 190 16.61 -10.45 13.36
CA TYR A 190 15.21 -10.85 13.30
C TYR A 190 15.02 -12.37 13.21
N ILE A 191 15.91 -13.05 12.50
CA ILE A 191 15.87 -14.50 12.31
C ILE A 191 17.29 -15.07 12.09
N ASP A 192 17.64 -16.12 12.84
CA ASP A 192 18.92 -16.84 12.66
C ASP A 192 18.73 -18.02 11.69
N ALA A 193 18.45 -17.70 10.44
CA ALA A 193 18.32 -18.67 9.36
C ALA A 193 18.80 -18.09 8.03
N ASN A 194 19.39 -18.94 7.17
CA ASN A 194 19.87 -18.53 5.86
C ASN A 194 18.74 -18.49 4.80
N ASN A 195 17.68 -19.26 5.00
CA ASN A 195 16.47 -19.30 4.19
C ASN A 195 15.27 -19.36 5.10
N TYR A 196 14.21 -18.62 4.78
CA TYR A 196 12.99 -18.56 5.56
C TYR A 196 11.82 -18.12 4.68
N LEU A 197 10.61 -18.43 5.10
CA LEU A 197 9.41 -17.81 4.56
C LEU A 197 9.19 -16.47 5.27
N PHE A 198 8.80 -15.46 4.52
CA PHE A 198 8.55 -14.12 5.08
C PHE A 198 7.07 -13.72 4.94
N PHE A 199 6.49 -13.16 5.97
CA PHE A 199 5.10 -12.70 6.01
C PHE A 199 4.99 -11.36 6.75
N LEU A 200 4.30 -10.39 6.14
CA LEU A 200 3.90 -9.15 6.83
C LEU A 200 2.56 -9.39 7.53
N GLY A 201 2.64 -9.73 8.82
CA GLY A 201 1.47 -10.03 9.63
C GLY A 201 0.67 -8.78 9.99
N ASN A 202 -0.61 -8.97 10.27
CA ASN A 202 -1.47 -7.92 10.80
C ASN A 202 -2.70 -8.53 11.47
N THR A 203 -3.31 -7.79 12.39
CA THR A 203 -4.59 -8.15 13.02
C THR A 203 -5.80 -7.83 12.15
N ASP A 204 -5.63 -7.06 11.06
CA ASP A 204 -6.70 -6.80 10.10
C ASP A 204 -7.07 -8.11 9.39
N PRO A 205 -8.34 -8.56 9.43
CA PRO A 205 -8.78 -9.80 8.79
C PRO A 205 -8.41 -9.92 7.31
N LYS A 206 -8.31 -8.80 6.59
CA LYS A 206 -7.93 -8.80 5.18
C LYS A 206 -6.52 -9.32 4.91
N LYS A 207 -5.61 -9.26 5.89
CA LYS A 207 -4.24 -9.80 5.81
C LYS A 207 -4.16 -11.31 5.98
N ASN A 208 -5.26 -11.94 6.39
CA ASN A 208 -5.45 -13.39 6.36
C ASN A 208 -4.50 -14.22 7.26
N THR A 209 -3.99 -13.61 8.33
CA THR A 209 -2.99 -14.23 9.22
C THR A 209 -3.37 -15.64 9.70
N PRO A 210 -4.62 -15.92 10.15
CA PRO A 210 -4.96 -17.28 10.60
C PRO A 210 -4.81 -18.35 9.52
N ARG A 211 -5.24 -18.06 8.26
CA ARG A 211 -5.11 -19.03 7.16
C ARG A 211 -3.67 -19.20 6.70
N VAL A 212 -2.84 -18.16 6.77
CA VAL A 212 -1.40 -18.26 6.51
C VAL A 212 -0.75 -19.22 7.52
N LEU A 213 -1.08 -19.10 8.81
CA LEU A 213 -0.55 -19.99 9.85
C LEU A 213 -1.03 -21.43 9.69
N LYS A 214 -2.30 -21.66 9.29
CA LYS A 214 -2.77 -22.99 8.91
C LYS A 214 -2.02 -23.57 7.73
N ALA A 215 -1.87 -22.81 6.66
CA ALA A 215 -1.11 -23.23 5.49
C ALA A 215 0.34 -23.57 5.86
N TYR A 216 0.94 -22.77 6.74
CA TYR A 216 2.29 -23.01 7.24
C TYR A 216 2.38 -24.29 8.09
N SER A 217 1.41 -24.57 8.95
CA SER A 217 1.32 -25.85 9.70
C SER A 217 1.28 -27.04 8.75
N ASP A 218 0.48 -26.98 7.70
CA ASP A 218 0.37 -28.05 6.71
C ASP A 218 1.62 -28.17 5.83
N TYR A 219 2.30 -27.06 5.55
CA TYR A 219 3.61 -27.05 4.92
C TYR A 219 4.65 -27.80 5.76
N LEU A 220 4.75 -27.53 7.05
CA LEU A 220 5.72 -28.19 7.95
C LEU A 220 5.53 -29.71 8.03
N LYS A 221 4.28 -30.21 7.87
CA LYS A 221 3.97 -31.66 7.85
C LYS A 221 4.45 -32.35 6.57
N GLN A 222 4.53 -31.61 5.45
CA GLN A 222 4.77 -32.13 4.10
C GLN A 222 6.18 -31.81 3.58
N SER A 223 6.75 -30.69 4.03
CA SER A 223 8.07 -30.21 3.57
C SER A 223 9.22 -31.06 4.14
N THR A 224 10.24 -31.27 3.31
CA THR A 224 11.53 -31.84 3.73
C THR A 224 12.47 -30.80 4.32
N GLN A 225 12.35 -29.53 3.89
CA GLN A 225 13.22 -28.42 4.34
C GLN A 225 12.73 -27.77 5.64
N LYS A 226 11.42 -27.73 5.85
CA LYS A 226 10.79 -27.14 7.04
C LYS A 226 11.33 -25.73 7.34
N LEU A 227 11.31 -24.86 6.32
CA LEU A 227 11.81 -23.49 6.45
C LEU A 227 11.10 -22.75 7.58
N PRO A 228 11.83 -22.01 8.43
CA PRO A 228 11.21 -21.19 9.47
C PRO A 228 10.40 -20.03 8.85
N LEU A 229 9.44 -19.51 9.60
CA LEU A 229 8.58 -18.39 9.19
C LEU A 229 8.94 -17.14 9.98
N LEU A 230 9.36 -16.08 9.29
CA LEU A 230 9.51 -14.75 9.86
C LEU A 230 8.21 -13.98 9.67
N ILE A 231 7.64 -13.48 10.76
CA ILE A 231 6.41 -12.66 10.75
C ILE A 231 6.74 -11.27 11.27
N ALA A 232 6.67 -10.27 10.40
CA ALA A 232 6.80 -8.86 10.81
C ALA A 232 5.47 -8.28 11.30
N ASP A 233 5.55 -7.19 12.06
CA ASP A 233 4.45 -6.33 12.50
C ASP A 233 3.39 -6.98 13.41
N LEU A 234 3.58 -8.23 13.81
CA LEU A 234 2.76 -8.89 14.82
C LEU A 234 3.57 -9.19 16.08
N LYS A 235 2.92 -9.03 17.23
CA LYS A 235 3.48 -9.42 18.52
C LYS A 235 3.29 -10.91 18.76
N GLY A 236 4.22 -11.50 19.53
CA GLY A 236 4.20 -12.92 19.84
C GLY A 236 2.93 -13.39 20.58
N ASP A 237 2.37 -12.56 21.46
CA ASP A 237 1.13 -12.83 22.18
C ASP A 237 -0.10 -12.98 21.25
N VAL A 238 -0.18 -12.13 20.23
CA VAL A 238 -1.24 -12.21 19.20
C VAL A 238 -1.10 -13.50 18.39
N ILE A 239 0.14 -13.86 18.03
CA ILE A 239 0.40 -15.11 17.32
C ILE A 239 0.03 -16.30 18.21
N ASP A 240 0.42 -16.31 19.47
CA ASP A 240 0.09 -17.38 20.42
C ASP A 240 -1.42 -17.60 20.55
N GLN A 241 -2.20 -16.51 20.61
CA GLN A 241 -3.66 -16.59 20.62
C GLN A 241 -4.18 -17.25 19.33
N ILE A 242 -3.71 -16.84 18.14
CA ILE A 242 -4.16 -17.44 16.88
C ILE A 242 -3.78 -18.92 16.81
N LEU A 243 -2.57 -19.29 17.23
CA LEU A 243 -2.12 -20.69 17.24
C LEU A 243 -2.99 -21.57 18.15
N GLU A 244 -3.47 -21.00 19.26
CA GLU A 244 -4.40 -21.69 20.17
C GLU A 244 -5.79 -21.84 19.56
N GLU A 245 -6.35 -20.76 19.04
CA GLU A 245 -7.67 -20.75 18.40
C GLU A 245 -7.75 -21.73 17.22
N GLU A 246 -6.64 -21.85 16.45
CA GLU A 246 -6.55 -22.72 15.28
C GLU A 246 -6.06 -24.15 15.58
N ASN A 247 -5.72 -24.46 16.86
CA ASN A 247 -5.18 -25.75 17.32
C ASN A 247 -3.90 -26.20 16.58
N ILE A 248 -2.95 -25.27 16.40
CA ILE A 248 -1.67 -25.49 15.67
C ILE A 248 -0.47 -25.01 16.50
N ARG A 249 -0.50 -25.14 17.82
CA ARG A 249 0.57 -24.68 18.73
C ARG A 249 1.93 -25.34 18.45
N GLU A 250 1.95 -26.52 17.89
CA GLU A 250 3.15 -27.29 17.56
C GLU A 250 4.11 -26.58 16.61
N ILE A 251 3.61 -25.64 15.80
CA ILE A 251 4.45 -24.88 14.86
C ILE A 251 5.19 -23.69 15.50
N LYS A 252 4.90 -23.37 16.77
CA LYS A 252 5.45 -22.18 17.46
C LYS A 252 6.97 -22.09 17.39
N SER A 253 7.68 -23.22 17.52
CA SER A 253 9.14 -23.28 17.47
C SER A 253 9.77 -22.95 16.12
N TYR A 254 8.96 -22.92 15.05
CA TYR A 254 9.39 -22.54 13.71
C TYR A 254 9.03 -21.08 13.35
N ILE A 255 8.37 -20.34 14.25
CA ILE A 255 7.91 -18.97 14.01
C ILE A 255 8.83 -17.98 14.74
N HIS A 256 9.30 -16.97 14.00
CA HIS A 256 10.05 -15.83 14.50
C HIS A 256 9.19 -14.57 14.33
N ALA A 257 8.82 -13.93 15.44
CA ALA A 257 7.94 -12.77 15.46
C ALA A 257 8.57 -11.62 16.26
N PRO A 258 9.52 -10.90 15.66
CA PRO A 258 10.23 -9.82 16.36
C PRO A 258 9.36 -8.58 16.63
N GLY A 259 8.14 -8.56 16.10
CA GLY A 259 7.27 -7.37 16.12
C GLY A 259 7.58 -6.42 14.97
N TYR A 260 7.68 -5.13 15.29
CA TYR A 260 7.98 -4.11 14.27
C TYR A 260 9.38 -4.28 13.68
N ILE A 261 9.45 -4.23 12.35
CA ILE A 261 10.71 -4.25 11.58
C ILE A 261 10.92 -2.88 10.95
N ALA A 262 12.14 -2.33 11.08
CA ALA A 262 12.47 -1.06 10.45
C ALA A 262 12.39 -1.17 8.93
N ASN A 263 11.77 -0.18 8.27
CA ASN A 263 11.61 -0.17 6.82
C ASN A 263 12.95 -0.23 6.07
N THR A 264 14.02 0.31 6.67
CA THR A 264 15.39 0.24 6.15
C THR A 264 15.96 -1.18 6.09
N ASP A 265 15.46 -2.09 6.94
CA ASP A 265 15.94 -3.46 7.03
C ASP A 265 15.12 -4.43 6.14
N LEU A 266 13.92 -3.99 5.67
CA LEU A 266 13.01 -4.85 4.88
C LEU A 266 13.64 -5.35 3.57
N ALA A 267 14.42 -4.52 2.88
CA ALA A 267 15.06 -4.93 1.63
C ALA A 267 16.02 -6.13 1.86
N ALA A 268 16.80 -6.10 2.95
CA ALA A 268 17.67 -7.22 3.32
C ALA A 268 16.88 -8.49 3.67
N LEU A 269 15.73 -8.30 4.34
CA LEU A 269 14.86 -9.42 4.69
C LEU A 269 14.17 -10.03 3.45
N TYR A 270 13.72 -9.22 2.50
CA TYR A 270 13.23 -9.75 1.23
C TYR A 270 14.34 -10.52 0.50
N CYS A 271 15.52 -9.94 0.28
CA CYS A 271 16.63 -10.61 -0.40
C CYS A 271 17.09 -11.90 0.31
N GLY A 272 16.89 -12.02 1.62
CA GLY A 272 17.22 -13.21 2.42
C GLY A 272 16.15 -14.29 2.40
N ALA A 273 14.90 -13.93 2.12
CA ALA A 273 13.78 -14.84 2.16
C ALA A 273 13.78 -15.84 0.99
N PHE A 274 13.34 -17.07 1.25
CA PHE A 274 13.03 -18.06 0.22
C PHE A 274 11.80 -17.66 -0.59
N ALA A 275 10.73 -17.23 0.10
CA ALA A 275 9.53 -16.74 -0.54
C ALA A 275 8.81 -15.74 0.40
N PHE A 276 8.12 -14.78 -0.21
CA PHE A 276 7.25 -13.86 0.48
C PHE A 276 5.79 -14.30 0.37
N LEU A 277 5.11 -14.46 1.50
CA LEU A 277 3.73 -14.86 1.57
C LEU A 277 2.84 -13.62 1.62
N TYR A 278 1.95 -13.47 0.64
CA TYR A 278 1.03 -12.33 0.54
C TYR A 278 -0.39 -12.74 0.13
N PRO A 279 -0.97 -13.82 0.71
CA PRO A 279 -2.31 -14.29 0.36
C PRO A 279 -3.39 -13.46 1.07
N SER A 280 -3.35 -12.14 0.91
CA SER A 280 -4.35 -11.21 1.45
C SER A 280 -5.72 -11.50 0.84
N LEU A 281 -6.79 -11.24 1.61
CA LEU A 281 -8.17 -11.33 1.10
C LEU A 281 -8.54 -10.11 0.24
N ARG A 282 -7.95 -8.95 0.54
CA ARG A 282 -8.30 -7.69 -0.11
C ARG A 282 -7.13 -6.71 -0.10
N GLU A 283 -6.69 -6.31 -1.27
CA GLU A 283 -5.70 -5.25 -1.48
C GLU A 283 -6.13 -4.33 -2.61
N SER A 284 -5.91 -3.04 -2.44
CA SER A 284 -6.21 -2.06 -3.48
C SER A 284 -5.09 -1.95 -4.52
N PHE A 285 -3.85 -2.33 -4.13
CA PHE A 285 -2.68 -2.33 -5.00
C PHE A 285 -1.68 -3.43 -4.63
N GLY A 286 -1.00 -3.31 -3.48
CA GLY A 286 -0.04 -4.31 -3.00
C GLY A 286 1.41 -3.91 -3.20
N ILE A 287 1.80 -2.71 -2.75
CA ILE A 287 3.20 -2.24 -2.79
C ILE A 287 4.20 -3.28 -2.25
N PRO A 288 3.94 -3.99 -1.11
CA PRO A 288 4.86 -4.99 -0.61
C PRO A 288 5.21 -6.13 -1.58
N MET A 289 4.29 -6.48 -2.50
CA MET A 289 4.62 -7.45 -3.55
C MET A 289 5.69 -6.91 -4.49
N LEU A 290 5.57 -5.65 -4.92
CA LEU A 290 6.56 -5.03 -5.81
C LEU A 290 7.92 -4.88 -5.14
N GLU A 291 7.95 -4.59 -3.84
CA GLU A 291 9.18 -4.54 -3.04
C GLU A 291 9.89 -5.90 -3.00
N ALA A 292 9.14 -6.97 -2.72
CA ALA A 292 9.67 -8.32 -2.72
C ALA A 292 10.13 -8.76 -4.12
N MET A 293 9.34 -8.49 -5.17
CA MET A 293 9.71 -8.75 -6.58
C MET A 293 11.01 -8.05 -6.96
N ALA A 294 11.13 -6.77 -6.63
CA ALA A 294 12.32 -5.99 -6.92
C ALA A 294 13.58 -6.52 -6.21
N CYS A 295 13.40 -7.13 -5.03
CA CYS A 295 14.45 -7.82 -4.29
C CYS A 295 14.78 -9.24 -4.82
N GLY A 296 14.08 -9.72 -5.85
CA GLY A 296 14.26 -11.05 -6.41
C GLY A 296 13.67 -12.17 -5.54
N THR A 297 12.69 -11.87 -4.72
CA THR A 297 12.04 -12.84 -3.84
C THR A 297 10.77 -13.38 -4.50
N PRO A 298 10.65 -14.70 -4.73
CA PRO A 298 9.41 -15.31 -5.21
C PRO A 298 8.23 -15.02 -4.28
N ILE A 299 7.05 -14.82 -4.85
CA ILE A 299 5.86 -14.43 -4.10
C ILE A 299 4.75 -15.48 -4.26
N ILE A 300 4.08 -15.75 -3.14
CA ILE A 300 2.79 -16.45 -3.14
C ILE A 300 1.73 -15.44 -2.75
N ALA A 301 0.94 -14.98 -3.72
CA ALA A 301 -0.08 -13.95 -3.54
C ALA A 301 -1.49 -14.55 -3.61
N GLY A 302 -2.47 -13.82 -3.08
CA GLY A 302 -3.88 -14.17 -3.28
C GLY A 302 -4.32 -13.97 -4.73
N ASN A 303 -5.22 -14.81 -5.21
CA ASN A 303 -5.84 -14.67 -6.55
C ASN A 303 -7.05 -13.72 -6.56
N THR A 304 -7.12 -12.81 -5.59
CA THR A 304 -8.24 -11.90 -5.36
C THR A 304 -7.82 -10.45 -5.47
N SER A 305 -8.78 -9.55 -5.65
CA SER A 305 -8.62 -8.09 -5.71
C SER A 305 -7.54 -7.63 -6.71
N ALA A 306 -6.75 -6.61 -6.41
CA ALA A 306 -5.73 -6.11 -7.33
C ALA A 306 -4.48 -7.01 -7.44
N MET A 307 -4.33 -8.04 -6.60
CA MET A 307 -3.11 -8.85 -6.59
C MET A 307 -2.79 -9.54 -7.92
N PRO A 308 -3.74 -10.20 -8.63
CA PRO A 308 -3.45 -10.78 -9.95
C PRO A 308 -3.03 -9.74 -10.99
N GLU A 309 -3.66 -8.56 -10.97
CA GLU A 309 -3.34 -7.46 -11.88
C GLU A 309 -1.91 -6.95 -11.67
N ILE A 310 -1.54 -6.72 -10.41
CA ILE A 310 -0.23 -6.16 -10.08
C ILE A 310 0.86 -7.22 -10.22
N ALA A 311 0.60 -8.45 -9.80
CA ALA A 311 1.56 -9.53 -9.86
C ALA A 311 1.87 -9.97 -11.31
N GLY A 312 0.87 -10.05 -12.18
CA GLY A 312 1.05 -10.69 -13.49
C GLY A 312 1.60 -12.12 -13.32
N GLU A 313 2.65 -12.44 -14.05
CA GLU A 313 3.36 -13.73 -13.94
C GLU A 313 4.42 -13.74 -12.83
N GLY A 314 4.68 -12.61 -12.17
CA GLY A 314 5.71 -12.44 -11.14
C GLY A 314 5.34 -13.00 -9.77
N ALA A 315 4.20 -13.69 -9.62
CA ALA A 315 3.83 -14.39 -8.40
C ALA A 315 3.03 -15.65 -8.68
N LEU A 316 3.16 -16.65 -7.80
CA LEU A 316 2.25 -17.79 -7.76
C LEU A 316 0.96 -17.37 -7.06
N LEU A 317 -0.15 -17.43 -7.79
CA LEU A 317 -1.46 -17.09 -7.25
C LEU A 317 -2.07 -18.30 -6.54
N ALA A 318 -2.58 -18.07 -5.33
CA ALA A 318 -3.28 -19.06 -4.51
C ALA A 318 -4.67 -18.53 -4.13
N ASP A 319 -5.64 -19.43 -3.95
CA ASP A 319 -6.90 -19.10 -3.30
C ASP A 319 -6.65 -18.76 -1.83
N PRO A 320 -6.81 -17.48 -1.42
CA PRO A 320 -6.49 -17.07 -0.05
C PRO A 320 -7.50 -17.60 0.98
N PHE A 321 -8.65 -18.14 0.55
CA PHE A 321 -9.63 -18.78 1.41
C PHE A 321 -9.30 -20.25 1.67
N ASN A 322 -8.38 -20.85 0.90
CA ASN A 322 -7.99 -22.26 0.99
C ASN A 322 -6.54 -22.42 1.46
N PRO A 323 -6.28 -22.70 2.75
CA PRO A 323 -4.92 -22.92 3.26
C PRO A 323 -4.14 -23.99 2.49
N ASN A 324 -4.80 -25.07 2.03
CA ASN A 324 -4.14 -26.13 1.26
C ASN A 324 -3.59 -25.64 -0.07
N ASP A 325 -4.25 -24.66 -0.71
CA ASP A 325 -3.73 -24.11 -1.97
C ASP A 325 -2.48 -23.24 -1.73
N ILE A 326 -2.48 -22.46 -0.66
CA ILE A 326 -1.28 -21.71 -0.21
C ILE A 326 -0.13 -22.70 0.06
N THR A 327 -0.39 -23.78 0.83
CA THR A 327 0.59 -24.85 1.12
C THR A 327 1.16 -25.44 -0.16
N LYS A 328 0.30 -25.80 -1.14
CA LYS A 328 0.74 -26.36 -2.42
C LYS A 328 1.69 -25.43 -3.17
N LYS A 329 1.42 -24.11 -3.17
CA LYS A 329 2.29 -23.13 -3.83
C LYS A 329 3.66 -23.02 -3.14
N ILE A 330 3.73 -23.11 -1.81
CA ILE A 330 5.01 -23.15 -1.08
C ILE A 330 5.80 -24.39 -1.47
N LEU A 331 5.17 -25.57 -1.43
CA LEU A 331 5.79 -26.84 -1.79
C LEU A 331 6.20 -26.90 -3.27
N GLN A 332 5.44 -26.26 -4.16
CA GLN A 332 5.76 -26.16 -5.57
C GLN A 332 7.06 -25.40 -5.79
N LEU A 333 7.24 -24.24 -5.12
CA LEU A 333 8.53 -23.50 -5.16
C LEU A 333 9.68 -24.30 -4.54
N GLU A 334 9.42 -25.04 -3.45
CA GLU A 334 10.46 -25.84 -2.78
C GLU A 334 10.97 -27.00 -3.65
N ASN A 335 10.08 -27.63 -4.42
CA ASN A 335 10.38 -28.85 -5.14
C ASN A 335 10.71 -28.62 -6.64
N ASP A 336 10.52 -27.41 -7.15
CA ASP A 336 10.78 -27.07 -8.56
C ASP A 336 11.73 -25.86 -8.66
N GLN A 337 13.04 -26.16 -8.78
CA GLN A 337 14.07 -25.14 -8.90
C GLN A 337 13.94 -24.31 -10.18
N THR A 338 13.43 -24.89 -11.26
CA THR A 338 13.20 -24.18 -12.53
C THR A 338 12.11 -23.14 -12.35
N LEU A 339 10.98 -23.53 -11.77
CA LEU A 339 9.91 -22.61 -11.44
C LEU A 339 10.38 -21.52 -10.48
N TYR A 340 11.17 -21.88 -9.46
CA TYR A 340 11.74 -20.91 -8.52
C TYR A 340 12.50 -19.80 -9.25
N GLN A 341 13.43 -20.16 -10.15
CA GLN A 341 14.21 -19.19 -10.91
C GLN A 341 13.35 -18.37 -11.87
N GLN A 342 12.36 -18.98 -12.52
CA GLN A 342 11.40 -18.26 -13.35
C GLN A 342 10.62 -17.21 -12.54
N GLN A 343 10.17 -17.54 -11.33
CA GLN A 343 9.46 -16.60 -10.49
C GLN A 343 10.34 -15.44 -10.02
N VAL A 344 11.62 -15.68 -9.75
CA VAL A 344 12.60 -14.61 -9.49
C VAL A 344 12.73 -13.67 -10.68
N GLU A 345 12.93 -14.22 -11.88
CA GLU A 345 13.11 -13.41 -13.10
C GLU A 345 11.85 -12.62 -13.48
N TYR A 346 10.69 -13.28 -13.49
CA TYR A 346 9.40 -12.64 -13.78
C TYR A 346 9.06 -11.55 -12.76
N GLY A 347 9.33 -11.80 -11.47
CA GLY A 347 9.14 -10.81 -10.42
C GLY A 347 9.98 -9.55 -10.66
N ILE A 348 11.27 -9.71 -10.90
CA ILE A 348 12.16 -8.57 -11.18
C ILE A 348 11.70 -7.80 -12.41
N GLN A 349 11.40 -8.48 -13.52
CA GLN A 349 10.90 -7.83 -14.74
C GLN A 349 9.58 -7.12 -14.50
N ARG A 350 8.66 -7.74 -13.77
CA ARG A 350 7.36 -7.17 -13.45
C ARG A 350 7.47 -5.89 -12.63
N SER A 351 8.32 -5.88 -11.61
CA SER A 351 8.52 -4.71 -10.74
C SER A 351 9.00 -3.48 -11.49
N GLN A 352 9.79 -3.64 -12.57
CA GLN A 352 10.31 -2.53 -13.38
C GLN A 352 9.22 -1.71 -14.08
N LEU A 353 8.01 -2.26 -14.23
CA LEU A 353 6.89 -1.54 -14.82
C LEU A 353 6.27 -0.52 -13.85
N PHE A 354 6.63 -0.58 -12.57
CA PHE A 354 6.05 0.24 -11.51
C PHE A 354 7.12 1.14 -10.89
N SER A 355 6.95 2.44 -11.02
CA SER A 355 7.85 3.41 -10.42
C SER A 355 7.08 4.67 -10.02
N TRP A 356 7.55 5.38 -9.01
CA TRP A 356 6.98 6.67 -8.65
C TRP A 356 7.13 7.70 -9.79
N ARG A 357 8.16 7.53 -10.64
CA ARG A 357 8.30 8.32 -11.85
C ARG A 357 7.13 8.13 -12.82
N ASN A 358 6.75 6.87 -13.10
CA ASN A 358 5.60 6.56 -13.96
C ASN A 358 4.29 7.09 -13.35
N THR A 359 4.17 7.03 -12.02
CA THR A 359 3.05 7.62 -11.26
C THR A 359 3.01 9.14 -11.50
N ALA A 360 4.12 9.83 -11.28
CA ALA A 360 4.22 11.28 -11.46
C ALA A 360 3.98 11.72 -12.90
N GLU A 361 4.53 11.01 -13.89
CA GLU A 361 4.28 11.29 -15.32
C GLU A 361 2.79 11.13 -15.68
N SER A 362 2.12 10.12 -15.08
CA SER A 362 0.68 9.93 -15.27
C SER A 362 -0.14 11.06 -14.63
N LEU A 363 0.25 11.50 -13.43
CA LEU A 363 -0.36 12.67 -12.78
C LEU A 363 -0.19 13.94 -13.60
N LEU A 364 1.01 14.18 -14.16
CA LEU A 364 1.26 15.32 -15.04
C LEU A 364 0.38 15.32 -16.29
N LYS A 365 0.15 14.15 -16.90
CA LYS A 365 -0.78 14.04 -18.03
C LYS A 365 -2.19 14.48 -17.65
N ILE A 366 -2.66 14.04 -16.47
CA ILE A 366 -3.98 14.42 -15.94
C ILE A 366 -4.03 15.92 -15.65
N TYR A 367 -3.00 16.50 -15.02
CA TYR A 367 -2.97 17.92 -14.70
C TYR A 367 -2.98 18.80 -15.97
N LYS A 368 -2.33 18.36 -17.04
CA LYS A 368 -2.33 19.05 -18.34
C LYS A 368 -3.72 19.19 -18.98
N GLU A 369 -4.66 18.31 -18.65
CA GLU A 369 -6.06 18.44 -19.10
C GLU A 369 -6.73 19.73 -18.57
N PHE A 370 -6.19 20.32 -17.49
CA PHE A 370 -6.67 21.53 -16.85
C PHE A 370 -5.85 22.79 -17.20
N ALA A 371 -4.86 22.67 -18.07
CA ALA A 371 -4.11 23.81 -18.56
C ALA A 371 -5.02 24.71 -19.42
N LYS A 372 -5.13 26.00 -19.04
CA LYS A 372 -5.90 27.01 -19.77
C LYS A 372 -5.09 27.57 -20.93
#